data_ba993fe2b08efa76e9aec63e59015c24
#
_entry.id   ba993fe2b08efa76e9aec63e59015c24
#
_cell.length_a   1.000
_cell.length_b   1.000
_cell.length_c   1.000
_cell.angle_alpha   90.00
_cell.angle_beta   90.00
_cell.angle_gamma   90.00
#
_symmetry.space_group_name_H-M   'P 1'
#
loop_
_entity.id
_entity.type
_entity.pdbx_description
1 polymer ?
#
loop_
_entity_poly.entity_id
_entity_poly.type
_entity_poly.pdbx_seq_one_letter_code
_entity_poly.pdbx_strand_id
1 'polypeptide(L)'
;MAKAKSVDATWSDMKAEIAKIDTRQLVSLLADLYRFSKENQAFLHARFAVVADPLDPYKRTIAECMYPDVYKNKPVQISKAKKAISDYSKAEGDSLGEAELMTFFVERGNAFTVNFGDIDEEFYDALNRMYRRAIEKILSLPEKQRDEFKERLKTIMTSSADIGWGFHDALCEDYYSAFPEDE
;
A
#
# COMPACT_ATOMS: atom_id res chain seq x y z
N MET A 1 -6.96 -7.79 -48.68
CA MET A 1 -7.29 -8.73 -47.58
C MET A 1 -7.14 -7.99 -46.28
N ALA A 2 -8.25 -7.67 -45.61
CA ALA A 2 -8.22 -7.02 -44.28
C ALA A 2 -7.74 -8.04 -43.27
N LYS A 3 -6.63 -7.73 -42.53
CA LYS A 3 -6.19 -8.49 -41.36
C LYS A 3 -7.31 -8.47 -40.33
N ALA A 4 -7.82 -9.64 -39.94
CA ALA A 4 -8.73 -9.77 -38.83
C ALA A 4 -8.05 -9.12 -37.62
N LYS A 5 -8.69 -8.11 -36.98
CA LYS A 5 -8.23 -7.54 -35.69
C LYS A 5 -8.21 -8.69 -34.69
N SER A 6 -7.07 -8.89 -34.02
CA SER A 6 -7.00 -9.83 -32.89
C SER A 6 -7.99 -9.39 -31.80
N VAL A 7 -8.59 -10.36 -31.12
CA VAL A 7 -9.61 -10.10 -30.06
C VAL A 7 -9.00 -9.31 -28.89
N ASP A 8 -7.66 -9.34 -28.73
CA ASP A 8 -6.92 -8.65 -27.65
C ASP A 8 -6.11 -7.49 -28.24
N ALA A 9 -6.62 -6.26 -28.08
CA ALA A 9 -5.87 -5.04 -28.38
C ALA A 9 -4.74 -4.84 -27.37
N THR A 10 -3.55 -4.52 -27.86
CA THR A 10 -2.37 -4.27 -27.03
C THR A 10 -2.24 -2.79 -26.67
N TRP A 11 -1.39 -2.46 -25.68
CA TRP A 11 -1.03 -1.07 -25.39
C TRP A 11 -0.43 -0.35 -26.62
N SER A 12 0.32 -1.08 -27.47
CA SER A 12 0.88 -0.51 -28.69
C SER A 12 -0.22 -0.04 -29.65
N ASP A 13 -1.30 -0.82 -29.78
CA ASP A 13 -2.44 -0.46 -30.62
C ASP A 13 -3.17 0.78 -30.06
N MET A 14 -3.41 0.81 -28.76
CA MET A 14 -4.02 1.96 -28.07
C MET A 14 -3.16 3.21 -28.19
N LYS A 15 -1.84 3.11 -27.98
CA LYS A 15 -0.90 4.24 -28.12
C LYS A 15 -0.96 4.84 -29.52
N ALA A 16 -1.07 4.00 -30.56
CA ALA A 16 -1.18 4.47 -31.94
C ALA A 16 -2.48 5.26 -32.20
N GLU A 17 -3.59 4.88 -31.55
CA GLU A 17 -4.85 5.63 -31.66
C GLU A 17 -4.80 6.94 -30.83
N ILE A 18 -4.27 6.89 -29.61
CA ILE A 18 -4.09 8.09 -28.76
C ILE A 18 -3.20 9.13 -29.44
N ALA A 19 -2.16 8.71 -30.16
CA ALA A 19 -1.28 9.62 -30.88
C ALA A 19 -1.97 10.39 -32.05
N LYS A 20 -3.17 10.00 -32.47
CA LYS A 20 -3.94 10.68 -33.53
C LYS A 20 -4.86 11.79 -33.00
N ILE A 21 -5.14 11.82 -31.69
CA ILE A 21 -6.03 12.81 -31.08
C ILE A 21 -5.27 14.06 -30.67
N ASP A 22 -5.94 15.21 -30.69
CA ASP A 22 -5.37 16.48 -30.27
C ASP A 22 -5.34 16.62 -28.73
N THR A 23 -4.65 17.65 -28.23
CA THR A 23 -4.53 17.90 -26.79
C THR A 23 -5.89 18.11 -26.10
N ARG A 24 -6.87 18.74 -26.77
CA ARG A 24 -8.21 18.95 -26.20
C ARG A 24 -8.93 17.62 -26.01
N GLN A 25 -8.86 16.77 -27.02
CA GLN A 25 -9.44 15.41 -26.98
C GLN A 25 -8.73 14.55 -25.91
N LEU A 26 -7.41 14.68 -25.76
CA LEU A 26 -6.65 13.99 -24.72
C LEU A 26 -7.07 14.44 -23.32
N VAL A 27 -7.24 15.73 -23.08
CA VAL A 27 -7.74 16.27 -21.81
C VAL A 27 -9.17 15.77 -21.51
N SER A 28 -10.03 15.70 -22.54
CA SER A 28 -11.38 15.14 -22.38
C SER A 28 -11.33 13.66 -21.99
N LEU A 29 -10.48 12.88 -22.63
CA LEU A 29 -10.28 11.44 -22.29
C LEU A 29 -9.76 11.28 -20.85
N LEU A 30 -8.82 12.10 -20.40
CA LEU A 30 -8.34 12.10 -19.03
C LEU A 30 -9.46 12.48 -18.04
N ALA A 31 -10.32 13.44 -18.39
CA ALA A 31 -11.47 13.80 -17.55
C ALA A 31 -12.48 12.64 -17.43
N ASP A 32 -12.67 11.88 -18.49
CA ASP A 32 -13.53 10.69 -18.45
C ASP A 32 -12.91 9.58 -17.59
N LEU A 33 -11.60 9.32 -17.73
CA LEU A 33 -10.87 8.39 -16.86
C LEU A 33 -10.90 8.83 -15.39
N TYR A 34 -10.78 10.13 -15.11
CA TYR A 34 -10.88 10.70 -13.76
C TYR A 34 -12.26 10.43 -13.14
N ARG A 35 -13.35 10.55 -13.91
CA ARG A 35 -14.70 10.28 -13.44
C ARG A 35 -15.01 8.80 -13.30
N PHE A 36 -14.28 7.96 -14.03
CA PHE A 36 -14.55 6.53 -14.14
C PHE A 36 -14.34 5.77 -12.83
N SER A 37 -13.30 6.11 -12.04
CA SER A 37 -13.05 5.44 -10.76
C SER A 37 -12.35 6.33 -9.74
N LYS A 38 -12.52 5.98 -8.45
CA LYS A 38 -11.82 6.64 -7.33
C LYS A 38 -10.32 6.38 -7.37
N GLU A 39 -9.91 5.21 -7.86
CA GLU A 39 -8.51 4.84 -8.04
C GLU A 39 -7.83 5.73 -9.07
N ASN A 40 -8.49 6.02 -10.20
CA ASN A 40 -7.99 6.96 -11.20
C ASN A 40 -7.85 8.38 -10.61
N GLN A 41 -8.81 8.82 -9.79
CA GLN A 41 -8.71 10.10 -9.08
C GLN A 41 -7.49 10.14 -8.16
N ALA A 42 -7.35 9.11 -7.31
CA ALA A 42 -6.23 9.00 -6.38
C ALA A 42 -4.88 8.99 -7.12
N PHE A 43 -4.78 8.22 -8.21
CA PHE A 43 -3.59 8.16 -9.06
C PHE A 43 -3.22 9.54 -9.62
N LEU A 44 -4.19 10.26 -10.21
CA LEU A 44 -3.94 11.58 -10.80
C LEU A 44 -3.64 12.63 -9.72
N HIS A 45 -4.32 12.59 -8.57
CA HIS A 45 -4.05 13.49 -7.46
C HIS A 45 -2.63 13.32 -6.91
N ALA A 46 -2.17 12.08 -6.71
CA ALA A 46 -0.81 11.79 -6.30
C ALA A 46 0.19 12.26 -7.37
N ARG A 47 -0.01 11.83 -8.62
CA ARG A 47 0.91 12.14 -9.74
C ARG A 47 1.14 13.62 -9.96
N PHE A 48 0.13 14.46 -9.73
CA PHE A 48 0.19 15.90 -9.98
C PHE A 48 0.28 16.74 -8.68
N ALA A 49 0.37 16.10 -7.51
CA ALA A 49 0.47 16.75 -6.20
C ALA A 49 -0.60 17.83 -5.98
N VAL A 50 -1.84 17.59 -6.44
CA VAL A 50 -2.93 18.58 -6.37
C VAL A 50 -3.72 18.55 -5.07
N VAL A 51 -3.38 17.64 -4.15
CA VAL A 51 -3.99 17.49 -2.82
C VAL A 51 -2.94 17.65 -1.73
N ALA A 52 -3.35 18.14 -0.55
CA ALA A 52 -2.45 18.35 0.58
C ALA A 52 -1.86 17.05 1.14
N ASP A 53 -2.64 15.97 1.15
CA ASP A 53 -2.19 14.64 1.56
C ASP A 53 -2.49 13.61 0.45
N PRO A 54 -1.50 13.29 -0.38
CA PRO A 54 -1.67 12.30 -1.44
C PRO A 54 -1.80 10.87 -0.93
N LEU A 55 -1.41 10.59 0.33
CA LEU A 55 -1.48 9.26 0.95
C LEU A 55 -2.89 8.93 1.49
N ASP A 56 -3.70 9.93 1.83
CA ASP A 56 -4.98 9.76 2.50
C ASP A 56 -5.94 8.77 1.80
N PRO A 57 -6.13 8.77 0.47
CA PRO A 57 -7.00 7.80 -0.19
C PRO A 57 -6.52 6.35 -0.04
N TYR A 58 -5.19 6.15 -0.07
CA TYR A 58 -4.56 4.85 0.09
C TYR A 58 -4.62 4.37 1.54
N LYS A 59 -4.34 5.26 2.51
CA LYS A 59 -4.49 4.98 3.95
C LYS A 59 -5.92 4.59 4.31
N ARG A 60 -6.94 5.28 3.78
CA ARG A 60 -8.35 4.88 3.99
C ARG A 60 -8.62 3.48 3.46
N THR A 61 -8.16 3.16 2.26
CA THR A 61 -8.33 1.82 1.69
C THR A 61 -7.65 0.76 2.56
N ILE A 62 -6.40 1.02 3.01
CA ILE A 62 -5.67 0.11 3.89
C ILE A 62 -6.40 -0.05 5.23
N ALA A 63 -6.85 1.05 5.85
CA ALA A 63 -7.57 1.00 7.12
C ALA A 63 -8.87 0.19 7.02
N GLU A 64 -9.68 0.43 6.00
CA GLU A 64 -10.92 -0.33 5.77
C GLU A 64 -10.68 -1.82 5.51
N CYS A 65 -9.54 -2.17 4.89
CA CYS A 65 -9.20 -3.54 4.53
C CYS A 65 -8.53 -4.31 5.68
N MET A 66 -7.61 -3.66 6.43
CA MET A 66 -6.79 -4.30 7.47
C MET A 66 -7.40 -4.16 8.87
N TYR A 67 -8.32 -3.22 9.06
CA TYR A 67 -9.08 -3.04 10.30
C TYR A 67 -10.57 -2.84 9.97
N PRO A 68 -11.22 -3.89 9.42
CA PRO A 68 -12.62 -3.80 9.02
C PRO A 68 -13.56 -3.69 10.22
N ASP A 69 -14.76 -3.17 9.97
CA ASP A 69 -15.84 -3.14 10.96
C ASP A 69 -16.40 -4.54 11.19
N VAL A 70 -16.01 -5.17 12.29
CA VAL A 70 -16.43 -6.54 12.67
C VAL A 70 -17.94 -6.64 12.91
N TYR A 71 -18.59 -5.56 13.37
CA TYR A 71 -20.03 -5.55 13.61
C TYR A 71 -20.83 -5.59 12.30
N LYS A 72 -20.20 -5.26 11.19
CA LYS A 72 -20.79 -5.38 9.83
C LYS A 72 -20.34 -6.66 9.11
N ASN A 73 -19.70 -7.61 9.82
CA ASN A 73 -19.18 -8.86 9.27
C ASN A 73 -18.30 -8.65 8.01
N LYS A 74 -17.53 -7.56 7.98
CA LYS A 74 -16.60 -7.31 6.88
C LYS A 74 -15.32 -8.12 7.08
N PRO A 75 -14.89 -8.92 6.10
CA PRO A 75 -13.64 -9.66 6.19
C PRO A 75 -12.42 -8.73 6.02
N VAL A 76 -11.28 -9.15 6.54
CA VAL A 76 -9.99 -8.58 6.19
C VAL A 76 -9.70 -8.81 4.70
N GLN A 77 -9.15 -7.81 4.01
CA GLN A 77 -8.91 -7.83 2.56
C GLN A 77 -7.44 -7.51 2.24
N ILE A 78 -6.54 -8.42 2.61
CA ILE A 78 -5.08 -8.28 2.47
C ILE A 78 -4.67 -7.87 1.05
N SER A 79 -5.19 -8.58 0.03
CA SER A 79 -4.85 -8.33 -1.37
C SER A 79 -5.22 -6.93 -1.84
N LYS A 80 -6.36 -6.40 -1.37
CA LYS A 80 -6.81 -5.04 -1.71
C LYS A 80 -5.96 -3.98 -1.00
N ALA A 81 -5.57 -4.21 0.25
CA ALA A 81 -4.66 -3.32 0.96
C ALA A 81 -3.27 -3.28 0.31
N LYS A 82 -2.71 -4.44 -0.07
CA LYS A 82 -1.46 -4.52 -0.83
C LYS A 82 -1.55 -3.82 -2.19
N LYS A 83 -2.69 -3.93 -2.87
CA LYS A 83 -2.94 -3.24 -4.14
C LYS A 83 -2.89 -1.73 -3.96
N ALA A 84 -3.44 -1.18 -2.87
CA ALA A 84 -3.39 0.27 -2.61
C ALA A 84 -1.94 0.78 -2.51
N ILE A 85 -1.05 0.05 -1.82
CA ILE A 85 0.39 0.38 -1.76
C ILE A 85 1.02 0.35 -3.16
N SER A 86 0.74 -0.71 -3.94
CA SER A 86 1.26 -0.83 -5.31
C SER A 86 0.75 0.27 -6.24
N ASP A 87 -0.50 0.69 -6.08
CA ASP A 87 -1.09 1.76 -6.90
C ASP A 87 -0.45 3.12 -6.57
N TYR A 88 -0.15 3.39 -5.29
CA TYR A 88 0.63 4.57 -4.88
C TYR A 88 2.05 4.54 -5.47
N SER A 89 2.76 3.43 -5.35
CA SER A 89 4.11 3.26 -5.92
C SER A 89 4.15 3.56 -7.43
N LYS A 90 3.12 3.16 -8.18
CA LYS A 90 3.00 3.48 -9.61
C LYS A 90 2.65 4.95 -9.89
N ALA A 91 1.91 5.59 -8.98
CA ALA A 91 1.49 6.98 -9.14
C ALA A 91 2.63 7.95 -8.85
N GLU A 92 3.28 7.82 -7.72
CA GLU A 92 4.29 8.76 -7.20
C GLU A 92 5.70 8.16 -7.23
N GLY A 93 5.87 6.93 -6.75
CA GLY A 93 7.19 6.28 -6.64
C GLY A 93 8.07 6.85 -5.54
N ASP A 94 7.52 7.63 -4.62
CA ASP A 94 8.22 8.23 -3.49
C ASP A 94 8.47 7.22 -2.37
N SER A 95 9.74 7.06 -1.98
CA SER A 95 10.15 6.08 -0.97
C SER A 95 9.61 6.37 0.42
N LEU A 96 9.42 7.65 0.78
CA LEU A 96 8.87 8.04 2.08
C LEU A 96 7.40 7.64 2.19
N GLY A 97 6.60 7.95 1.17
CA GLY A 97 5.19 7.57 1.12
C GLY A 97 4.99 6.05 1.05
N GLU A 98 5.86 5.34 0.33
CA GLU A 98 5.83 3.87 0.34
C GLU A 98 6.11 3.29 1.73
N ALA A 99 7.15 3.79 2.44
CA ALA A 99 7.47 3.39 3.81
C ALA A 99 6.30 3.66 4.75
N GLU A 100 5.67 4.83 4.62
CA GLU A 100 4.49 5.22 5.40
C GLU A 100 3.32 4.25 5.20
N LEU A 101 2.98 3.94 3.95
CA LEU A 101 1.85 3.04 3.67
C LEU A 101 2.13 1.59 4.09
N MET A 102 3.38 1.12 3.96
CA MET A 102 3.77 -0.22 4.42
C MET A 102 3.72 -0.32 5.94
N THR A 103 4.26 0.67 6.65
CA THR A 103 4.19 0.74 8.13
C THR A 103 2.73 0.80 8.58
N PHE A 104 1.92 1.68 7.97
CA PHE A 104 0.51 1.83 8.29
C PHE A 104 -0.28 0.53 8.06
N PHE A 105 0.03 -0.23 7.01
CA PHE A 105 -0.57 -1.55 6.77
C PHE A 105 -0.36 -2.49 7.96
N VAL A 106 0.87 -2.58 8.47
CA VAL A 106 1.21 -3.45 9.60
C VAL A 106 0.58 -2.94 10.90
N GLU A 107 0.61 -1.63 11.15
CA GLU A 107 -0.07 -1.00 12.30
C GLU A 107 -1.55 -1.37 12.35
N ARG A 108 -2.25 -1.26 11.22
CA ARG A 108 -3.69 -1.55 11.17
C ARG A 108 -3.97 -3.04 11.37
N GLY A 109 -3.19 -3.93 10.74
CA GLY A 109 -3.33 -5.37 10.93
C GLY A 109 -2.99 -5.80 12.35
N ASN A 110 -1.88 -5.31 12.92
CA ASN A 110 -1.51 -5.59 14.30
C ASN A 110 -2.58 -5.11 15.30
N ALA A 111 -3.06 -3.87 15.14
CA ALA A 111 -4.14 -3.35 15.99
C ALA A 111 -5.44 -4.17 15.87
N PHE A 112 -5.73 -4.75 14.70
CA PHE A 112 -6.90 -5.59 14.50
C PHE A 112 -6.79 -6.88 15.32
N THR A 113 -5.68 -7.62 15.21
CA THR A 113 -5.49 -8.87 15.95
C THR A 113 -5.39 -8.64 17.47
N VAL A 114 -4.73 -7.57 17.91
CA VAL A 114 -4.66 -7.19 19.34
C VAL A 114 -6.06 -6.91 19.92
N ASN A 115 -6.94 -6.29 19.14
CA ASN A 115 -8.27 -5.89 19.63
C ASN A 115 -9.34 -6.99 19.48
N PHE A 116 -9.21 -7.87 18.49
CA PHE A 116 -10.28 -8.82 18.13
C PHE A 116 -9.86 -10.29 18.20
N GLY A 117 -8.58 -10.56 18.49
CA GLY A 117 -8.03 -11.90 18.62
C GLY A 117 -7.44 -12.46 17.32
N ASP A 118 -7.06 -13.74 17.39
CA ASP A 118 -6.36 -14.43 16.33
C ASP A 118 -7.20 -14.57 15.04
N ILE A 119 -6.48 -14.54 13.91
CA ILE A 119 -7.08 -14.73 12.58
C ILE A 119 -6.60 -16.08 12.02
N ASP A 120 -5.58 -16.04 11.14
CA ASP A 120 -5.02 -17.26 10.53
C ASP A 120 -3.55 -17.03 10.14
N GLU A 121 -2.87 -18.11 9.78
CA GLU A 121 -1.46 -18.10 9.38
C GLU A 121 -1.19 -17.18 8.18
N GLU A 122 -2.09 -17.16 7.18
CA GLU A 122 -1.92 -16.33 5.98
C GLU A 122 -1.92 -14.84 6.32
N PHE A 123 -2.76 -14.44 7.28
CA PHE A 123 -2.80 -13.06 7.77
C PHE A 123 -1.46 -12.65 8.43
N TYR A 124 -0.95 -13.45 9.37
CA TYR A 124 0.31 -13.14 10.06
C TYR A 124 1.51 -13.18 9.12
N ASP A 125 1.53 -14.13 8.22
CA ASP A 125 2.50 -14.19 7.13
C ASP A 125 2.49 -12.92 6.25
N ALA A 126 1.31 -12.37 6.00
CA ALA A 126 1.20 -11.14 5.22
C ALA A 126 1.71 -9.92 5.98
N LEU A 127 1.49 -9.86 7.31
CA LEU A 127 2.00 -8.82 8.19
C LEU A 127 3.53 -8.91 8.30
N ASN A 128 4.10 -10.10 8.57
CA ASN A 128 5.55 -10.31 8.67
C ASN A 128 6.26 -9.88 7.39
N ARG A 129 5.78 -10.33 6.22
CA ARG A 129 6.34 -9.92 4.94
C ARG A 129 6.25 -8.41 4.71
N MET A 130 5.17 -7.76 5.14
CA MET A 130 5.03 -6.32 4.98
C MET A 130 5.91 -5.55 5.97
N TYR A 131 6.07 -6.02 7.20
CA TYR A 131 6.96 -5.45 8.21
C TYR A 131 8.42 -5.44 7.72
N ARG A 132 8.90 -6.58 7.23
CA ARG A 132 10.24 -6.70 6.64
C ARG A 132 10.44 -5.73 5.48
N ARG A 133 9.48 -5.65 4.56
CA ARG A 133 9.52 -4.70 3.44
C ARG A 133 9.48 -3.24 3.88
N ALA A 134 8.72 -2.92 4.95
CA ALA A 134 8.73 -1.59 5.53
C ALA A 134 10.12 -1.24 6.08
N ILE A 135 10.76 -2.15 6.82
CA ILE A 135 12.14 -2.00 7.31
C ILE A 135 13.10 -1.74 6.14
N GLU A 136 13.09 -2.59 5.11
CA GLU A 136 13.96 -2.43 3.94
C GLU A 136 13.77 -1.05 3.29
N LYS A 137 12.54 -0.60 3.15
CA LYS A 137 12.22 0.70 2.58
C LYS A 137 12.70 1.84 3.48
N ILE A 138 12.47 1.75 4.79
CA ILE A 138 12.89 2.73 5.79
C ILE A 138 14.42 2.86 5.82
N LEU A 139 15.16 1.76 5.77
CA LEU A 139 16.62 1.77 5.72
C LEU A 139 17.17 2.44 4.45
N SER A 140 16.39 2.52 3.37
CA SER A 140 16.75 3.27 2.16
C SER A 140 16.52 4.79 2.26
N LEU A 141 15.82 5.27 3.30
CA LEU A 141 15.57 6.69 3.53
C LEU A 141 16.78 7.39 4.14
N PRO A 142 16.89 8.73 4.02
CA PRO A 142 17.84 9.53 4.80
C PRO A 142 17.64 9.31 6.31
N GLU A 143 18.72 9.27 7.08
CA GLU A 143 18.73 8.97 8.51
C GLU A 143 17.69 9.77 9.32
N LYS A 144 17.60 11.08 9.08
CA LYS A 144 16.65 11.99 9.75
C LYS A 144 15.17 11.63 9.56
N GLN A 145 14.85 10.78 8.58
CA GLN A 145 13.48 10.34 8.30
C GLN A 145 13.19 8.97 8.89
N ARG A 146 14.20 8.28 9.46
CA ARG A 146 14.04 6.90 9.96
C ARG A 146 13.52 6.84 11.39
N ASP A 147 13.85 7.83 12.23
CA ASP A 147 13.61 7.76 13.67
C ASP A 147 12.12 7.57 14.03
N GLU A 148 11.23 8.33 13.39
CA GLU A 148 9.79 8.20 13.61
C GLU A 148 9.28 6.81 13.21
N PHE A 149 9.74 6.28 12.08
CA PHE A 149 9.37 4.93 11.64
C PHE A 149 9.91 3.85 12.56
N LYS A 150 11.14 4.01 13.05
CA LYS A 150 11.77 3.08 13.98
C LYS A 150 10.93 2.94 15.24
N GLU A 151 10.50 4.05 15.85
CA GLU A 151 9.61 4.04 17.01
C GLU A 151 8.26 3.37 16.72
N ARG A 152 7.70 3.61 15.56
CA ARG A 152 6.44 2.97 15.14
C ARG A 152 6.61 1.45 14.96
N LEU A 153 7.68 1.01 14.31
CA LEU A 153 8.01 -0.40 14.16
C LEU A 153 8.21 -1.08 15.51
N LYS A 154 8.92 -0.42 16.45
CA LYS A 154 9.10 -0.88 17.83
C LYS A 154 7.77 -1.02 18.56
N THR A 155 6.88 -0.05 18.38
CA THR A 155 5.53 -0.09 18.96
C THR A 155 4.71 -1.27 18.43
N ILE A 156 4.76 -1.54 17.13
CA ILE A 156 4.10 -2.72 16.51
C ILE A 156 4.65 -4.00 17.16
N MET A 157 5.97 -4.16 17.21
CA MET A 157 6.64 -5.32 17.79
C MET A 157 6.25 -5.51 19.25
N THR A 158 6.36 -4.48 20.08
CA THR A 158 6.06 -4.60 21.51
C THR A 158 4.59 -4.88 21.81
N SER A 159 3.68 -4.30 21.03
CA SER A 159 2.24 -4.53 21.20
C SER A 159 1.76 -5.91 20.72
N SER A 160 2.60 -6.66 20.00
CA SER A 160 2.30 -8.02 19.52
C SER A 160 2.75 -9.13 20.48
N ALA A 161 3.26 -8.81 21.67
CA ALA A 161 3.93 -9.77 22.58
C ALA A 161 3.08 -11.01 22.92
N ASP A 162 1.76 -10.87 23.00
CA ASP A 162 0.84 -11.96 23.34
C ASP A 162 0.21 -12.63 22.11
N ILE A 163 0.66 -12.27 20.90
CA ILE A 163 0.15 -12.85 19.65
C ILE A 163 0.94 -14.10 19.30
N GLY A 164 0.22 -15.20 19.06
CA GLY A 164 0.79 -16.50 18.68
C GLY A 164 1.30 -16.55 17.23
N TRP A 165 1.35 -17.78 16.67
CA TRP A 165 1.73 -18.05 15.28
C TRP A 165 3.17 -17.67 14.92
N GLY A 166 4.07 -17.47 15.91
CA GLY A 166 5.42 -16.96 15.67
C GLY A 166 5.47 -15.51 15.13
N PHE A 167 4.34 -14.80 15.20
CA PHE A 167 4.23 -13.43 14.68
C PHE A 167 5.15 -12.47 15.43
N HIS A 168 5.05 -12.45 16.77
CA HIS A 168 5.91 -11.60 17.61
C HIS A 168 7.39 -11.92 17.44
N ASP A 169 7.75 -13.22 17.45
CA ASP A 169 9.14 -13.65 17.32
C ASP A 169 9.75 -13.19 15.99
N ALA A 170 8.98 -13.31 14.90
CA ALA A 170 9.43 -12.85 13.58
C ALA A 170 9.61 -11.32 13.52
N LEU A 171 8.74 -10.54 14.18
CA LEU A 171 8.90 -9.09 14.27
C LEU A 171 10.15 -8.71 15.08
N CYS A 172 10.44 -9.42 16.19
CA CYS A 172 11.64 -9.22 17.00
C CYS A 172 12.90 -9.50 16.18
N GLU A 173 12.94 -10.65 15.48
CA GLU A 173 14.08 -11.01 14.63
C GLU A 173 14.36 -9.94 13.56
N ASP A 174 13.32 -9.53 12.82
CA ASP A 174 13.43 -8.52 11.76
C ASP A 174 13.83 -7.14 12.33
N TYR A 175 13.26 -6.73 13.48
CA TYR A 175 13.55 -5.43 14.10
C TYR A 175 14.98 -5.34 14.62
N TYR A 176 15.42 -6.28 15.48
CA TYR A 176 16.76 -6.25 16.07
C TYR A 176 17.87 -6.55 15.04
N SER A 177 17.57 -7.32 14.00
CA SER A 177 18.48 -7.45 12.87
C SER A 177 18.72 -6.12 12.13
N ALA A 178 17.71 -5.28 12.04
CA ALA A 178 17.79 -3.98 11.36
C ALA A 178 18.33 -2.85 12.25
N PHE A 179 18.06 -2.93 13.56
CA PHE A 179 18.41 -1.93 14.58
C PHE A 179 19.08 -2.57 15.80
N PRO A 180 20.30 -3.11 15.65
CA PRO A 180 20.98 -3.86 16.71
C PRO A 180 21.35 -3.03 17.94
N GLU A 181 21.37 -1.70 17.83
CA GLU A 181 21.59 -0.79 18.95
C GLU A 181 20.43 -0.71 19.95
N ASP A 182 19.28 -1.29 19.63
CA ASP A 182 18.07 -1.28 20.47
C ASP A 182 17.86 -2.60 21.25
N GLU A 183 18.70 -3.62 21.03
CA GLU A 183 18.65 -4.95 21.69
C GLU A 183 19.10 -4.89 23.21
#